data_f3b88ca160471b6b3d5099218e45a38c
#
_entry.id   f3b88ca160471b6b3d5099218e45a38c
#
_cell.length_a   1.000
_cell.length_b   1.000
_cell.length_c   1.000
_cell.angle_alpha   90.00
_cell.angle_beta   90.00
_cell.angle_gamma   90.00
#
_symmetry.space_group_name_H-M   'P 1'
#
loop_
_entity.id
_entity.type
_entity.pdbx_description
1 polymer ?
#
loop_
_entity_poly.entity_id
_entity_poly.type
_entity_poly.pdbx_seq_one_letter_code
_entity_poly.pdbx_strand_id
1 'polypeptide(L)'
;MDEKHIVAIDLGTSKLAVTIARVSGEDIQVIYYKETPSVGIRYSYVLNPKQVADTLRPVIENAERELNMKITQVVVGMPRYSVRQETNQGSIDHNPDECISMEDINYIKSIAQDEYPLGNDKEVLFGAVAQSFSTSEDFQLIEKDIIGMASDKLEGNFKIFIGLKRYLQNIDMVFNQLGIAVAGKYFTPDTTSRAVLTNAEMESGVALIDFGAGVTSVSIHSGSIMRHYAAIPFGGKSITSDIDTECKIFSEVLSENIKLAYGICMPEKLQNMNDKILRINIGTTAQYKDLPVKYLSEVISSRVQEIMEAILYEIECSGFADSLRSGIVLTGGGANLANCKNFITEMSGYSVRIGYPKPVFSGSGCIGVHEAEAATSIGMVLAAIKDNCAECAVIEDGNRPRTSVVIETPAEEIAEENNAQAKEHEQTNTELFPESEEEKERRIEEAKKKAEEKKEKKGPWGGKKITWLKKKLDQFTDSLYDGMKNEEV
;
A
#
# COMPACT_ATOMS: atom_id res chain seq x y z
N MET A 1 -11.73 31.34 11.06
CA MET A 1 -10.68 30.47 10.45
C MET A 1 -11.34 29.82 9.26
N ASP A 2 -10.73 29.91 8.11
CA ASP A 2 -11.30 29.32 6.90
C ASP A 2 -11.26 27.81 7.03
N GLU A 3 -12.40 27.15 6.95
CA GLU A 3 -12.49 25.69 6.88
C GLU A 3 -12.04 25.26 5.50
N LYS A 4 -11.21 24.21 5.43
CA LYS A 4 -10.65 23.68 4.20
C LYS A 4 -10.95 22.18 4.09
N HIS A 5 -11.34 21.73 2.90
CA HIS A 5 -11.61 20.32 2.64
C HIS A 5 -10.52 19.73 1.76
N ILE A 6 -9.89 18.66 2.22
CA ILE A 6 -8.91 17.88 1.47
C ILE A 6 -9.56 16.56 1.07
N VAL A 7 -9.47 16.21 -0.21
CA VAL A 7 -10.00 14.96 -0.76
C VAL A 7 -8.83 14.11 -1.25
N ALA A 8 -8.55 13.02 -0.57
CA ALA A 8 -7.51 12.06 -0.94
C ALA A 8 -8.12 10.78 -1.52
N ILE A 9 -7.56 10.32 -2.64
CA ILE A 9 -7.98 9.08 -3.29
C ILE A 9 -6.79 8.12 -3.38
N ASP A 10 -6.89 6.99 -2.68
CA ASP A 10 -5.92 5.91 -2.76
C ASP A 10 -6.33 4.91 -3.85
N LEU A 11 -5.44 4.74 -4.83
CA LEU A 11 -5.61 3.87 -5.98
C LEU A 11 -4.95 2.51 -5.73
N GLY A 12 -5.53 1.73 -4.80
CA GLY A 12 -5.02 0.42 -4.42
C GLY A 12 -5.35 -0.70 -5.41
N THR A 13 -4.58 -1.81 -5.35
CA THR A 13 -4.78 -2.98 -6.25
C THR A 13 -6.03 -3.79 -5.90
N SER A 14 -6.47 -3.84 -4.64
CA SER A 14 -7.69 -4.56 -4.24
C SER A 14 -8.86 -3.66 -3.96
N LYS A 15 -8.60 -2.43 -3.54
CA LYS A 15 -9.62 -1.44 -3.19
C LYS A 15 -9.17 -0.04 -3.57
N LEU A 16 -10.15 0.80 -3.89
CA LEU A 16 -10.02 2.24 -3.99
C LEU A 16 -10.59 2.85 -2.72
N ALA A 17 -9.91 3.84 -2.13
CA ALA A 17 -10.40 4.52 -0.95
C ALA A 17 -10.55 6.02 -1.22
N VAL A 18 -11.72 6.57 -0.89
CA VAL A 18 -12.01 8.02 -0.94
C VAL A 18 -12.07 8.52 0.48
N THR A 19 -11.20 9.47 0.81
CA THR A 19 -11.08 10.08 2.13
C THR A 19 -11.28 11.58 2.02
N ILE A 20 -12.22 12.15 2.78
CA ILE A 20 -12.43 13.60 2.84
C ILE A 20 -12.18 14.05 4.28
N ALA A 21 -11.27 14.99 4.42
CA ALA A 21 -10.95 15.61 5.70
C ALA A 21 -11.30 17.09 5.68
N ARG A 22 -11.92 17.55 6.75
CA ARG A 22 -12.13 18.95 7.06
C ARG A 22 -11.00 19.42 7.97
N VAL A 23 -10.40 20.54 7.61
CA VAL A 23 -9.25 21.12 8.32
C VAL A 23 -9.62 22.52 8.78
N SER A 24 -9.47 22.78 10.07
CA SER A 24 -9.69 24.08 10.68
C SER A 24 -8.54 24.41 11.62
N GLY A 25 -7.54 25.14 11.13
CA GLY A 25 -6.27 25.35 11.84
C GLY A 25 -5.52 24.03 12.06
N GLU A 26 -5.31 23.64 13.31
CA GLU A 26 -4.67 22.37 13.69
C GLU A 26 -5.67 21.20 13.84
N ASP A 27 -6.97 21.47 13.83
CA ASP A 27 -7.99 20.43 13.96
C ASP A 27 -8.24 19.77 12.61
N ILE A 28 -8.03 18.45 12.56
CA ILE A 28 -8.22 17.61 11.38
C ILE A 28 -9.33 16.62 11.67
N GLN A 29 -10.41 16.71 10.93
CA GLN A 29 -11.54 15.80 11.05
C GLN A 29 -11.77 15.06 9.73
N VAL A 30 -11.65 13.73 9.73
CA VAL A 30 -12.10 12.92 8.61
C VAL A 30 -13.62 12.79 8.68
N ILE A 31 -14.29 13.38 7.68
CA ILE A 31 -15.76 13.47 7.61
C ILE A 31 -16.35 12.44 6.65
N TYR A 32 -15.52 11.82 5.79
CA TYR A 32 -15.93 10.75 4.89
C TYR A 32 -14.77 9.80 4.64
N TYR A 33 -15.04 8.51 4.74
CA TYR A 33 -14.13 7.43 4.36
C TYR A 33 -14.92 6.28 3.77
N LYS A 34 -14.65 5.95 2.51
CA LYS A 34 -15.32 4.86 1.82
C LYS A 34 -14.35 4.08 0.95
N GLU A 35 -14.41 2.77 1.07
CA GLU A 35 -13.69 1.83 0.23
C GLU A 35 -14.63 1.19 -0.78
N THR A 36 -14.11 0.89 -1.97
CA THR A 36 -14.80 0.13 -3.02
C THR A 36 -13.82 -0.85 -3.66
N PRO A 37 -14.25 -2.05 -4.11
CA PRO A 37 -13.39 -2.98 -4.82
C PRO A 37 -12.72 -2.32 -6.05
N SER A 38 -11.44 -2.55 -6.23
CA SER A 38 -10.67 -1.98 -7.32
C SER A 38 -10.79 -2.79 -8.60
N VAL A 39 -11.06 -2.11 -9.71
CA VAL A 39 -11.05 -2.67 -11.06
C VAL A 39 -10.15 -1.81 -11.94
N GLY A 40 -9.36 -2.43 -12.81
CA GLY A 40 -8.45 -1.71 -13.72
C GLY A 40 -7.10 -1.31 -13.13
N ILE A 41 -6.78 -1.77 -11.90
CA ILE A 41 -5.49 -1.54 -11.24
C ILE A 41 -4.77 -2.87 -10.98
N ARG A 42 -3.50 -2.93 -11.34
CA ARG A 42 -2.63 -4.08 -11.07
C ARG A 42 -1.23 -3.60 -10.66
N TYR A 43 -0.65 -4.21 -9.66
CA TYR A 43 0.67 -3.84 -9.12
C TYR A 43 0.83 -2.34 -8.84
N SER A 44 -0.21 -1.71 -8.29
CA SER A 44 -0.26 -0.26 -8.04
C SER A 44 -0.31 0.62 -9.31
N TYR A 45 -0.46 0.04 -10.50
CA TYR A 45 -0.59 0.76 -11.76
C TYR A 45 -2.05 0.84 -12.21
N VAL A 46 -2.49 2.02 -12.62
CA VAL A 46 -3.72 2.20 -13.38
C VAL A 46 -3.48 1.69 -14.79
N LEU A 47 -3.99 0.50 -15.09
CA LEU A 47 -3.91 -0.09 -16.44
C LEU A 47 -5.10 0.30 -17.30
N ASN A 48 -6.30 0.38 -16.72
CA ASN A 48 -7.50 0.79 -17.43
C ASN A 48 -8.15 2.00 -16.75
N PRO A 49 -7.81 3.25 -17.19
CA PRO A 49 -8.35 4.48 -16.61
C PRO A 49 -9.87 4.56 -16.61
N LYS A 50 -10.51 4.01 -17.66
CA LYS A 50 -11.98 4.03 -17.76
C LYS A 50 -12.63 3.19 -16.66
N GLN A 51 -12.17 1.96 -16.45
CA GLN A 51 -12.72 1.10 -15.42
C GLN A 51 -12.55 1.71 -14.02
N VAL A 52 -11.39 2.34 -13.76
CA VAL A 52 -11.15 3.03 -12.49
C VAL A 52 -12.08 4.22 -12.32
N ALA A 53 -12.27 5.04 -13.36
CA ALA A 53 -13.19 6.18 -13.33
C ALA A 53 -14.65 5.73 -13.10
N ASP A 54 -15.09 4.69 -13.81
CA ASP A 54 -16.44 4.13 -13.66
C ASP A 54 -16.69 3.57 -12.24
N THR A 55 -15.66 2.98 -11.62
CA THR A 55 -15.71 2.49 -10.23
C THR A 55 -15.72 3.62 -9.20
N LEU A 56 -14.97 4.71 -9.43
CA LEU A 56 -14.89 5.85 -8.50
C LEU A 56 -16.13 6.76 -8.57
N ARG A 57 -16.73 6.91 -9.75
CA ARG A 57 -17.85 7.82 -9.99
C ARG A 57 -18.97 7.69 -8.94
N PRO A 58 -19.56 6.50 -8.70
CA PRO A 58 -20.65 6.37 -7.72
C PRO A 58 -20.21 6.67 -6.30
N VAL A 59 -18.95 6.42 -5.93
CA VAL A 59 -18.43 6.71 -4.59
C VAL A 59 -18.28 8.22 -4.38
N ILE A 60 -17.77 8.93 -5.40
CA ILE A 60 -17.61 10.39 -5.39
C ILE A 60 -18.98 11.07 -5.36
N GLU A 61 -19.91 10.67 -6.22
CA GLU A 61 -21.28 11.21 -6.24
C GLU A 61 -22.02 10.97 -4.93
N ASN A 62 -21.76 9.83 -4.27
CA ASN A 62 -22.32 9.54 -2.96
C ASN A 62 -21.74 10.48 -1.88
N ALA A 63 -20.41 10.68 -1.87
CA ALA A 63 -19.75 11.61 -0.96
C ALA A 63 -20.25 13.04 -1.13
N GLU A 64 -20.37 13.52 -2.38
CA GLU A 64 -20.91 14.85 -2.69
C GLU A 64 -22.32 15.03 -2.16
N ARG A 65 -23.17 14.01 -2.31
CA ARG A 65 -24.56 14.03 -1.84
C ARG A 65 -24.66 13.96 -0.32
N GLU A 66 -23.89 13.08 0.33
CA GLU A 66 -23.92 12.94 1.80
C GLU A 66 -23.43 14.21 2.49
N LEU A 67 -22.41 14.86 1.95
CA LEU A 67 -21.77 16.02 2.56
C LEU A 67 -22.31 17.36 2.01
N ASN A 68 -23.20 17.33 1.01
CA ASN A 68 -23.73 18.51 0.32
C ASN A 68 -22.61 19.44 -0.20
N MET A 69 -21.61 18.86 -0.84
CA MET A 69 -20.46 19.57 -1.41
C MET A 69 -20.13 19.08 -2.80
N LYS A 70 -19.38 19.87 -3.57
CA LYS A 70 -18.88 19.50 -4.88
C LYS A 70 -17.38 19.30 -4.82
N ILE A 71 -16.91 18.12 -5.22
CA ILE A 71 -15.48 17.81 -5.32
C ILE A 71 -14.96 18.36 -6.66
N THR A 72 -14.05 19.31 -6.59
CA THR A 72 -13.46 19.98 -7.76
C THR A 72 -12.05 19.48 -8.06
N GLN A 73 -11.33 19.07 -7.04
CA GLN A 73 -9.98 18.53 -7.16
C GLN A 73 -9.67 17.51 -6.07
N VAL A 74 -8.64 16.71 -6.29
CA VAL A 74 -8.23 15.63 -5.40
C VAL A 74 -6.72 15.54 -5.31
N VAL A 75 -6.24 14.96 -4.21
CA VAL A 75 -4.85 14.48 -4.10
C VAL A 75 -4.80 12.97 -4.26
N VAL A 76 -3.78 12.45 -4.92
CA VAL A 76 -3.67 11.04 -5.27
C VAL A 76 -2.29 10.48 -5.00
N GLY A 77 -2.23 9.18 -4.75
CA GLY A 77 -0.97 8.44 -4.60
C GLY A 77 -0.34 8.08 -5.95
N MET A 78 0.97 8.23 -6.05
CA MET A 78 1.74 7.73 -7.17
C MET A 78 1.96 6.21 -7.04
N PRO A 79 2.17 5.49 -8.16
CA PRO A 79 2.49 4.06 -8.13
C PRO A 79 3.70 3.74 -7.27
N ARG A 80 3.64 2.64 -6.54
CA ARG A 80 4.70 2.21 -5.60
C ARG A 80 5.70 1.22 -6.20
N TYR A 81 5.29 0.46 -7.21
CA TYR A 81 6.13 -0.57 -7.82
C TYR A 81 6.97 -0.01 -8.97
N SER A 82 8.13 -0.64 -9.23
CA SER A 82 9.08 -0.26 -10.29
C SER A 82 9.55 1.20 -10.20
N VAL A 83 9.75 1.66 -8.97
CA VAL A 83 10.35 2.97 -8.70
C VAL A 83 11.85 2.76 -8.50
N ARG A 84 12.65 3.34 -9.40
CA ARG A 84 14.10 3.34 -9.32
C ARG A 84 14.54 4.48 -8.40
N GLN A 85 15.53 4.24 -7.56
CA GLN A 85 16.13 5.26 -6.70
C GLN A 85 17.58 5.53 -7.14
N GLU A 86 17.93 6.81 -7.22
CA GLU A 86 19.25 7.28 -7.60
C GLU A 86 19.69 8.38 -6.63
N THR A 87 20.95 8.74 -6.68
CA THR A 87 21.49 9.86 -5.89
C THR A 87 21.89 10.98 -6.83
N ASN A 88 21.49 12.20 -6.50
CA ASN A 88 21.95 13.39 -7.18
C ASN A 88 22.36 14.48 -6.17
N GLN A 89 23.17 15.42 -6.63
CA GLN A 89 23.66 16.54 -5.83
C GLN A 89 23.19 17.84 -6.47
N GLY A 90 22.88 18.82 -5.62
CA GLY A 90 22.69 20.19 -6.02
C GLY A 90 23.69 21.08 -5.27
N SER A 91 24.07 22.20 -5.86
CA SER A 91 24.94 23.17 -5.26
C SER A 91 24.53 24.58 -5.63
N ILE A 92 24.54 25.49 -4.66
CA ILE A 92 24.28 26.90 -4.86
C ILE A 92 25.36 27.75 -4.14
N ASP A 93 25.71 28.86 -4.74
CA ASP A 93 26.44 29.92 -4.04
C ASP A 93 25.43 30.64 -3.14
N HIS A 94 25.82 30.90 -1.90
CA HIS A 94 24.95 31.52 -0.90
C HIS A 94 25.65 32.77 -0.33
N ASN A 95 24.87 33.77 0.07
CA ASN A 95 25.42 34.97 0.67
C ASN A 95 25.91 34.66 2.09
N PRO A 96 27.23 34.83 2.38
CA PRO A 96 27.79 34.51 3.70
C PRO A 96 27.25 35.41 4.83
N ASP A 97 26.63 36.54 4.50
CA ASP A 97 26.02 37.44 5.47
C ASP A 97 24.59 37.08 5.82
N GLU A 98 24.01 36.04 5.17
CA GLU A 98 22.65 35.54 5.38
C GLU A 98 22.71 34.15 5.96
N CYS A 99 21.65 33.76 6.70
CA CYS A 99 21.50 32.39 7.20
C CYS A 99 20.74 31.51 6.19
N ILE A 100 21.21 30.30 6.01
CA ILE A 100 20.51 29.28 5.18
C ILE A 100 19.08 29.11 5.68
N SER A 101 18.14 29.26 4.78
CA SER A 101 16.70 29.20 5.02
C SER A 101 16.08 27.91 4.46
N MET A 102 14.81 27.67 4.78
CA MET A 102 14.03 26.58 4.15
C MET A 102 13.81 26.84 2.64
N GLU A 103 13.80 28.10 2.21
CA GLU A 103 13.69 28.47 0.80
C GLU A 103 14.91 28.01 0.02
N ASP A 104 16.11 28.19 0.58
CA ASP A 104 17.37 27.71 -0.03
C ASP A 104 17.40 26.18 -0.13
N ILE A 105 16.92 25.49 0.91
CA ILE A 105 16.77 24.02 0.90
C ILE A 105 15.82 23.56 -0.23
N ASN A 106 14.69 24.22 -0.38
CA ASN A 106 13.74 23.90 -1.45
C ASN A 106 14.30 24.24 -2.83
N TYR A 107 15.04 25.33 -2.94
CA TYR A 107 15.66 25.75 -4.20
C TYR A 107 16.74 24.75 -4.63
N ILE A 108 17.66 24.37 -3.75
CA ILE A 108 18.70 23.38 -4.08
C ILE A 108 18.09 21.99 -4.39
N LYS A 109 16.97 21.65 -3.75
CA LYS A 109 16.21 20.44 -4.06
C LYS A 109 15.63 20.50 -5.48
N SER A 110 15.10 21.66 -5.89
CA SER A 110 14.57 21.82 -7.26
C SER A 110 15.69 21.71 -8.29
N ILE A 111 16.86 22.30 -8.05
CA ILE A 111 18.03 22.14 -8.91
C ILE A 111 18.41 20.67 -9.06
N ALA A 112 18.51 19.95 -7.94
CA ALA A 112 18.87 18.54 -7.97
C ALA A 112 17.85 17.67 -8.72
N GLN A 113 16.59 18.08 -8.79
CA GLN A 113 15.55 17.41 -9.56
C GLN A 113 15.60 17.79 -11.05
N ASP A 114 15.70 19.08 -11.35
CA ASP A 114 15.63 19.61 -12.72
C ASP A 114 16.89 19.28 -13.54
N GLU A 115 18.05 19.23 -12.91
CA GLU A 115 19.33 18.89 -13.55
C GLU A 115 19.58 17.37 -13.63
N TYR A 116 18.72 16.53 -13.04
CA TYR A 116 18.92 15.09 -13.11
C TYR A 116 18.68 14.58 -14.55
N PRO A 117 19.68 13.93 -15.18
CA PRO A 117 19.55 13.43 -16.54
C PRO A 117 18.66 12.17 -16.54
N LEU A 118 17.38 12.31 -16.92
CA LEU A 118 16.52 11.16 -17.14
C LEU A 118 17.05 10.32 -18.29
N GLY A 119 17.03 9.00 -18.12
CA GLY A 119 17.56 8.05 -19.11
C GLY A 119 16.79 8.03 -20.43
N ASN A 120 15.52 8.43 -20.41
CA ASN A 120 14.66 8.51 -21.60
C ASN A 120 13.40 9.36 -21.33
N ASP A 121 12.71 9.75 -22.40
CA ASP A 121 11.48 10.55 -22.35
C ASP A 121 10.28 9.87 -21.67
N LYS A 122 10.39 8.57 -21.39
CA LYS A 122 9.33 7.78 -20.73
C LYS A 122 9.43 7.84 -19.20
N GLU A 123 10.55 8.31 -18.66
CA GLU A 123 10.77 8.47 -17.23
C GLU A 123 10.29 9.82 -16.71
N VAL A 124 9.98 9.87 -15.43
CA VAL A 124 9.61 11.09 -14.71
C VAL A 124 10.00 10.97 -13.24
N LEU A 125 10.33 12.09 -12.62
CA LEU A 125 10.62 12.16 -11.21
C LEU A 125 9.34 12.04 -10.38
N PHE A 126 9.36 11.16 -9.37
CA PHE A 126 8.31 11.02 -8.38
C PHE A 126 8.57 11.86 -7.13
N GLY A 127 9.80 12.31 -6.95
CA GLY A 127 10.19 13.16 -5.85
C GLY A 127 11.67 13.03 -5.50
N ALA A 128 12.12 13.86 -4.58
CA ALA A 128 13.45 13.80 -4.01
C ALA A 128 13.41 13.95 -2.49
N VAL A 129 14.27 13.21 -1.80
CA VAL A 129 14.44 13.27 -0.35
C VAL A 129 15.87 13.64 -0.02
N ALA A 130 16.04 14.76 0.69
CA ALA A 130 17.34 15.21 1.15
C ALA A 130 17.99 14.15 2.07
N GLN A 131 19.26 13.87 1.82
CA GLN A 131 20.04 12.89 2.60
C GLN A 131 21.04 13.59 3.53
N SER A 132 21.71 14.60 3.05
CA SER A 132 22.63 15.42 3.81
C SER A 132 22.86 16.74 3.09
N PHE A 133 23.33 17.72 3.82
CA PHE A 133 23.80 19.01 3.31
C PHE A 133 25.21 19.24 3.78
N SER A 134 25.98 20.03 3.03
CA SER A 134 27.29 20.48 3.42
C SER A 134 27.48 21.97 3.08
N THR A 135 28.33 22.61 3.85
CA THR A 135 28.81 23.98 3.64
C THR A 135 30.22 23.95 3.07
N SER A 136 30.84 25.11 2.84
CA SER A 136 32.25 25.21 2.49
C SER A 136 33.21 24.57 3.50
N GLU A 137 32.77 24.28 4.72
CA GLU A 137 33.58 23.64 5.77
C GLU A 137 33.47 22.11 5.76
N ASP A 138 32.84 21.50 4.75
CA ASP A 138 32.70 20.05 4.51
C ASP A 138 31.98 19.25 5.60
N PHE A 139 31.22 19.88 6.49
CA PHE A 139 30.37 19.16 7.46
C PHE A 139 29.14 18.58 6.79
N GLN A 140 28.93 17.28 6.97
CA GLN A 140 27.68 16.64 6.56
C GLN A 140 26.60 16.78 7.64
N LEU A 141 25.61 17.60 7.37
CA LEU A 141 24.53 17.97 8.27
C LEU A 141 23.18 17.51 7.72
N ILE A 142 22.19 17.38 8.57
CA ILE A 142 20.80 17.16 8.15
C ILE A 142 20.07 18.51 8.05
N GLU A 143 18.92 18.51 7.40
CA GLU A 143 18.12 19.72 7.13
C GLU A 143 17.90 20.60 8.36
N LYS A 144 17.54 19.98 9.51
CA LYS A 144 17.29 20.74 10.76
C LYS A 144 18.52 21.40 11.35
N ASP A 145 19.73 20.89 11.07
CA ASP A 145 20.97 21.38 11.67
C ASP A 145 21.65 22.42 10.76
N ILE A 146 21.39 22.41 9.46
CA ILE A 146 21.97 23.37 8.51
C ILE A 146 21.18 24.67 8.41
N ILE A 147 19.87 24.63 8.65
CA ILE A 147 19.03 25.83 8.67
C ILE A 147 19.48 26.77 9.81
N GLY A 148 19.71 28.03 9.46
CA GLY A 148 20.20 29.04 10.37
C GLY A 148 21.73 29.18 10.42
N MET A 149 22.49 28.34 9.70
CA MET A 149 23.92 28.49 9.54
C MET A 149 24.22 29.53 8.47
N ALA A 150 25.33 30.26 8.62
CA ALA A 150 25.86 31.14 7.61
C ALA A 150 26.95 30.40 6.81
N SER A 151 26.92 30.52 5.49
CA SER A 151 27.94 29.93 4.61
C SER A 151 27.92 30.63 3.26
N ASP A 152 29.02 30.63 2.54
CA ASP A 152 29.14 31.13 1.17
C ASP A 152 28.68 30.09 0.13
N LYS A 153 28.54 28.83 0.53
CA LYS A 153 28.13 27.72 -0.33
C LYS A 153 27.21 26.76 0.41
N LEU A 154 26.19 26.28 -0.29
CA LEU A 154 25.31 25.21 0.17
C LEU A 154 25.31 24.09 -0.87
N GLU A 155 25.64 22.87 -0.45
CA GLU A 155 25.54 21.67 -1.24
C GLU A 155 24.53 20.71 -0.59
N GLY A 156 23.73 20.02 -1.40
CA GLY A 156 22.76 19.04 -0.93
C GLY A 156 22.88 17.73 -1.69
N ASN A 157 22.87 16.62 -0.94
CA ASN A 157 22.75 15.28 -1.50
C ASN A 157 21.29 14.83 -1.40
N PHE A 158 20.74 14.37 -2.51
CA PHE A 158 19.34 13.96 -2.60
C PHE A 158 19.23 12.55 -3.13
N LYS A 159 18.31 11.79 -2.56
CA LYS A 159 17.82 10.55 -3.14
C LYS A 159 16.61 10.86 -4.01
N ILE A 160 16.71 10.53 -5.28
CA ILE A 160 15.72 10.82 -6.31
C ILE A 160 14.98 9.54 -6.63
N PHE A 161 13.66 9.62 -6.71
CA PHE A 161 12.78 8.52 -7.07
C PHE A 161 12.25 8.73 -8.48
N ILE A 162 12.41 7.74 -9.34
CA ILE A 162 12.13 7.80 -10.77
C ILE A 162 11.14 6.69 -11.12
N GLY A 163 10.08 7.07 -11.81
CA GLY A 163 9.07 6.13 -12.31
C GLY A 163 8.72 6.40 -13.77
N LEU A 164 7.75 5.65 -14.31
CA LEU A 164 7.34 5.78 -15.69
C LEU A 164 6.21 6.82 -15.83
N LYS A 165 6.42 7.78 -16.72
CA LYS A 165 5.49 8.89 -17.04
C LYS A 165 4.10 8.40 -17.42
N ARG A 166 4.01 7.30 -18.17
CA ARG A 166 2.76 6.67 -18.60
C ARG A 166 1.80 6.42 -17.43
N TYR A 167 2.31 5.95 -16.30
CA TYR A 167 1.44 5.61 -15.16
C TYR A 167 0.86 6.86 -14.48
N LEU A 168 1.60 7.97 -14.46
CA LEU A 168 1.04 9.25 -14.00
C LEU A 168 0.00 9.79 -14.97
N GLN A 169 0.25 9.67 -16.28
CA GLN A 169 -0.71 10.06 -17.30
C GLN A 169 -2.01 9.24 -17.22
N ASN A 170 -1.92 7.94 -16.91
CA ASN A 170 -3.10 7.11 -16.68
C ASN A 170 -3.93 7.59 -15.48
N ILE A 171 -3.28 8.04 -14.41
CA ILE A 171 -3.96 8.67 -13.26
C ILE A 171 -4.68 9.95 -13.71
N ASP A 172 -4.01 10.82 -14.47
CA ASP A 172 -4.63 12.04 -15.00
C ASP A 172 -5.84 11.72 -15.88
N MET A 173 -5.75 10.68 -16.71
CA MET A 173 -6.88 10.23 -17.53
C MET A 173 -8.10 9.77 -16.71
N VAL A 174 -7.90 9.14 -15.54
CA VAL A 174 -9.01 8.78 -14.63
C VAL A 174 -9.77 10.03 -14.21
N PHE A 175 -9.05 11.02 -13.69
CA PHE A 175 -9.68 12.21 -13.11
C PHE A 175 -10.22 13.16 -14.18
N ASN A 176 -9.58 13.23 -15.35
CA ASN A 176 -10.13 13.94 -16.52
C ASN A 176 -11.50 13.36 -16.94
N GLN A 177 -11.68 12.02 -16.92
CA GLN A 177 -12.98 11.40 -17.22
C GLN A 177 -14.04 11.66 -16.15
N LEU A 178 -13.62 11.95 -14.92
CA LEU A 178 -14.51 12.35 -13.83
C LEU A 178 -14.81 13.86 -13.82
N GLY A 179 -14.06 14.66 -14.59
CA GLY A 179 -14.15 16.13 -14.60
C GLY A 179 -13.57 16.75 -13.31
N ILE A 180 -12.61 16.09 -12.66
CA ILE A 180 -11.99 16.48 -11.40
C ILE A 180 -10.51 16.78 -11.66
N ALA A 181 -9.98 17.88 -11.13
CA ALA A 181 -8.57 18.21 -11.23
C ALA A 181 -7.73 17.39 -10.23
N VAL A 182 -6.48 17.12 -10.56
CA VAL A 182 -5.50 16.53 -9.62
C VAL A 182 -4.68 17.67 -9.02
N ALA A 183 -4.92 18.00 -7.76
CA ALA A 183 -4.25 19.05 -7.02
C ALA A 183 -2.83 18.67 -6.58
N GLY A 184 -2.59 17.37 -6.36
CA GLY A 184 -1.28 16.87 -5.98
C GLY A 184 -1.15 15.36 -6.19
N LYS A 185 0.07 14.93 -6.55
CA LYS A 185 0.45 13.52 -6.68
C LYS A 185 1.55 13.24 -5.66
N TYR A 186 1.30 12.31 -4.76
CA TYR A 186 2.20 12.04 -3.64
C TYR A 186 2.93 10.71 -3.77
N PHE A 187 4.22 10.72 -3.47
CA PHE A 187 4.99 9.49 -3.30
C PHE A 187 4.55 8.81 -1.98
N THR A 188 3.68 7.82 -2.11
CA THR A 188 2.96 7.22 -0.97
C THR A 188 3.85 6.60 0.10
N PRO A 189 5.06 6.04 -0.17
CA PRO A 189 5.95 5.58 0.89
C PRO A 189 6.35 6.66 1.89
N ASP A 190 6.60 7.89 1.41
CA ASP A 190 6.92 9.03 2.29
C ASP A 190 5.68 9.47 3.10
N THR A 191 4.53 9.63 2.43
CA THR A 191 3.32 10.07 3.13
C THR A 191 2.80 9.05 4.13
N THR A 192 2.84 7.75 3.80
CA THR A 192 2.46 6.66 4.71
C THR A 192 3.37 6.61 5.94
N SER A 193 4.68 6.80 5.76
CA SER A 193 5.63 6.85 6.87
C SER A 193 5.29 7.94 7.87
N ARG A 194 4.93 9.12 7.38
CA ARG A 194 4.53 10.26 8.22
C ARG A 194 3.23 10.02 8.98
N ALA A 195 2.31 9.25 8.41
CA ALA A 195 1.05 8.89 9.08
C ALA A 195 1.25 7.83 10.18
N VAL A 196 2.21 6.92 10.03
CA VAL A 196 2.31 5.71 10.85
C VAL A 196 3.48 5.72 11.83
N LEU A 197 4.64 6.24 11.41
CA LEU A 197 5.87 6.21 12.22
C LEU A 197 5.93 7.40 13.19
N THR A 198 6.36 7.13 14.41
CA THR A 198 6.69 8.19 15.37
C THR A 198 8.03 8.85 15.00
N ASN A 199 8.24 10.09 15.46
CA ASN A 199 9.50 10.79 15.25
C ASN A 199 10.69 10.03 15.88
N ALA A 200 10.47 9.41 17.05
CA ALA A 200 11.49 8.62 17.74
C ALA A 200 11.89 7.37 16.94
N GLU A 201 10.94 6.69 16.29
CA GLU A 201 11.22 5.54 15.41
C GLU A 201 11.99 5.97 14.17
N MET A 202 11.58 7.05 13.51
CA MET A 202 12.28 7.58 12.33
C MET A 202 13.70 8.02 12.67
N GLU A 203 13.92 8.59 13.84
CA GLU A 203 15.24 9.02 14.30
C GLU A 203 16.13 7.84 14.63
N SER A 204 15.64 6.86 15.40
CA SER A 204 16.43 5.73 15.89
C SER A 204 16.71 4.64 14.86
N GLY A 205 15.98 4.63 13.75
CA GLY A 205 16.07 3.63 12.69
C GLY A 205 14.93 2.61 12.70
N VAL A 206 14.16 2.57 11.62
CA VAL A 206 12.97 1.72 11.45
C VAL A 206 12.77 1.34 9.99
N ALA A 207 12.31 0.12 9.75
CA ALA A 207 11.80 -0.30 8.45
C ALA A 207 10.26 -0.29 8.48
N LEU A 208 9.63 0.51 7.63
CA LEU A 208 8.19 0.47 7.40
C LEU A 208 7.90 -0.43 6.22
N ILE A 209 7.19 -1.54 6.47
CA ILE A 209 6.71 -2.46 5.45
C ILE A 209 5.23 -2.18 5.21
N ASP A 210 4.88 -1.76 3.99
CA ASP A 210 3.50 -1.67 3.55
C ASP A 210 3.13 -2.94 2.76
N PHE A 211 2.44 -3.85 3.45
CA PHE A 211 2.00 -5.12 2.90
C PHE A 211 0.64 -4.94 2.22
N GLY A 212 0.67 -4.49 0.97
CA GLY A 212 -0.52 -4.27 0.16
C GLY A 212 -1.07 -5.56 -0.48
N ALA A 213 -2.08 -5.40 -1.32
CA ALA A 213 -2.69 -6.53 -2.04
C ALA A 213 -1.85 -7.00 -3.24
N GLY A 214 -1.35 -6.09 -4.06
CA GLY A 214 -0.56 -6.43 -5.26
C GLY A 214 0.92 -6.11 -5.15
N VAL A 215 1.29 -5.28 -4.18
CA VAL A 215 2.66 -4.81 -3.98
C VAL A 215 2.94 -4.80 -2.49
N THR A 216 4.11 -5.29 -2.11
CA THR A 216 4.68 -5.08 -0.78
C THR A 216 5.90 -4.19 -0.93
N SER A 217 5.97 -3.12 -0.16
CA SER A 217 7.09 -2.17 -0.21
C SER A 217 7.73 -1.99 1.16
N VAL A 218 9.00 -1.62 1.17
CA VAL A 218 9.75 -1.26 2.36
C VAL A 218 10.37 0.12 2.19
N SER A 219 10.19 0.96 3.19
CA SER A 219 10.92 2.22 3.33
C SER A 219 11.70 2.21 4.64
N ILE A 220 13.00 2.52 4.55
CA ILE A 220 13.89 2.53 5.70
C ILE A 220 14.16 3.97 6.10
N HIS A 221 13.94 4.27 7.38
CA HIS A 221 14.16 5.59 7.95
C HIS A 221 15.24 5.53 9.02
N SER A 222 16.13 6.51 9.04
CA SER A 222 17.17 6.68 10.05
C SER A 222 17.60 8.14 10.10
N GLY A 223 17.75 8.72 11.29
CA GLY A 223 17.99 10.14 11.48
C GLY A 223 16.87 11.01 10.92
N SER A 224 15.62 10.55 11.06
CA SER A 224 14.38 11.17 10.54
C SER A 224 14.32 11.33 9.00
N ILE A 225 15.17 10.62 8.27
CA ILE A 225 15.30 10.70 6.81
C ILE A 225 15.00 9.33 6.20
N MET A 226 14.25 9.29 5.09
CA MET A 226 14.10 8.07 4.30
C MET A 226 15.41 7.76 3.57
N ARG A 227 16.06 6.66 3.98
CA ARG A 227 17.37 6.25 3.47
C ARG A 227 17.30 5.25 2.33
N HIS A 228 16.26 4.44 2.29
CA HIS A 228 16.09 3.42 1.26
C HIS A 228 14.62 3.15 1.00
N TYR A 229 14.31 2.77 -0.23
CA TYR A 229 13.00 2.32 -0.66
C TYR A 229 13.13 1.15 -1.63
N ALA A 230 12.32 0.12 -1.44
CA ALA A 230 12.18 -0.97 -2.39
C ALA A 230 10.74 -1.49 -2.40
N ALA A 231 10.33 -2.11 -3.50
CA ALA A 231 9.01 -2.69 -3.65
C ALA A 231 9.05 -3.95 -4.51
N ILE A 232 8.24 -4.93 -4.15
CA ILE A 232 8.11 -6.20 -4.87
C ILE A 232 6.66 -6.39 -5.34
N PRO A 233 6.42 -7.02 -6.51
CA PRO A 233 5.09 -7.17 -7.09
C PRO A 233 4.34 -8.39 -6.52
N PHE A 234 4.41 -8.57 -5.22
CA PHE A 234 3.73 -9.61 -4.46
C PHE A 234 3.03 -9.01 -3.26
N GLY A 235 1.90 -9.58 -2.88
CA GLY A 235 1.11 -9.11 -1.75
C GLY A 235 -0.04 -10.06 -1.42
N GLY A 236 -1.10 -9.55 -0.81
CA GLY A 236 -2.26 -10.32 -0.38
C GLY A 236 -2.95 -11.10 -1.51
N LYS A 237 -2.95 -10.56 -2.75
CA LYS A 237 -3.49 -11.28 -3.92
C LYS A 237 -2.65 -12.50 -4.32
N SER A 238 -1.34 -12.48 -4.09
CA SER A 238 -0.50 -13.65 -4.31
C SER A 238 -0.88 -14.80 -3.36
N ILE A 239 -1.20 -14.46 -2.10
CA ILE A 239 -1.70 -15.44 -1.13
C ILE A 239 -3.04 -16.01 -1.58
N THR A 240 -3.97 -15.15 -2.06
CA THR A 240 -5.27 -15.57 -2.58
C THR A 240 -5.12 -16.51 -3.77
N SER A 241 -4.21 -16.21 -4.70
CA SER A 241 -3.91 -17.05 -5.85
C SER A 241 -3.36 -18.43 -5.44
N ASP A 242 -2.51 -18.49 -4.41
CA ASP A 242 -2.00 -19.76 -3.90
C ASP A 242 -3.09 -20.57 -3.21
N ILE A 243 -3.99 -19.93 -2.45
CA ILE A 243 -5.16 -20.60 -1.88
C ILE A 243 -6.05 -21.15 -2.99
N ASP A 244 -6.29 -20.37 -4.04
CA ASP A 244 -7.09 -20.81 -5.19
C ASP A 244 -6.50 -22.06 -5.87
N THR A 245 -5.19 -22.02 -6.13
CA THR A 245 -4.48 -23.09 -6.85
C THR A 245 -4.22 -24.31 -5.97
N GLU A 246 -3.61 -24.12 -4.81
CA GLU A 246 -3.18 -25.22 -3.94
C GLU A 246 -4.38 -25.91 -3.27
N CYS A 247 -5.36 -25.10 -2.84
CA CYS A 247 -6.59 -25.63 -2.29
C CYS A 247 -7.61 -25.99 -3.39
N LYS A 248 -7.32 -25.81 -4.69
CA LYS A 248 -8.17 -26.16 -5.85
C LYS A 248 -9.60 -25.65 -5.70
N ILE A 249 -9.75 -24.38 -5.34
CA ILE A 249 -11.06 -23.73 -5.11
C ILE A 249 -11.63 -23.24 -6.45
N PHE A 250 -10.76 -22.77 -7.37
CA PHE A 250 -11.10 -22.26 -8.70
C PHE A 250 -12.06 -21.06 -8.68
N SER A 251 -11.96 -20.24 -7.65
CA SER A 251 -12.74 -19.01 -7.51
C SER A 251 -11.92 -18.00 -6.67
N GLU A 252 -11.38 -16.97 -7.31
CA GLU A 252 -10.57 -15.93 -6.64
C GLU A 252 -11.39 -15.26 -5.52
N VAL A 253 -12.67 -14.99 -5.76
CA VAL A 253 -13.56 -14.35 -4.77
C VAL A 253 -13.73 -15.24 -3.54
N LEU A 254 -13.98 -16.54 -3.73
CA LEU A 254 -14.14 -17.48 -2.63
C LEU A 254 -12.81 -17.68 -1.89
N SER A 255 -11.69 -17.77 -2.60
CA SER A 255 -10.35 -17.88 -2.02
C SER A 255 -9.99 -16.63 -1.18
N GLU A 256 -10.36 -15.44 -1.65
CA GLU A 256 -10.21 -14.20 -0.89
C GLU A 256 -11.05 -14.21 0.40
N ASN A 257 -12.33 -14.59 0.30
CA ASN A 257 -13.22 -14.69 1.47
C ASN A 257 -12.70 -15.70 2.50
N ILE A 258 -12.17 -16.84 2.05
CA ILE A 258 -11.56 -17.85 2.92
C ILE A 258 -10.31 -17.29 3.60
N LYS A 259 -9.46 -16.57 2.87
CA LYS A 259 -8.29 -15.90 3.43
C LYS A 259 -8.68 -14.88 4.50
N LEU A 260 -9.69 -14.05 4.23
CA LEU A 260 -10.15 -13.02 5.16
C LEU A 260 -10.79 -13.60 6.42
N ALA A 261 -11.57 -14.68 6.27
CA ALA A 261 -12.30 -15.28 7.38
C ALA A 261 -11.44 -16.26 8.23
N TYR A 262 -10.51 -16.98 7.60
CA TYR A 262 -9.79 -18.10 8.23
C TYR A 262 -8.28 -18.02 8.04
N GLY A 263 -7.77 -16.97 7.40
CA GLY A 263 -6.34 -16.80 7.12
C GLY A 263 -5.54 -16.55 8.38
N ILE A 264 -4.60 -17.44 8.67
CA ILE A 264 -3.73 -17.34 9.83
C ILE A 264 -2.33 -17.85 9.48
N CYS A 265 -1.30 -17.14 9.94
CA CYS A 265 0.07 -17.61 9.87
C CYS A 265 0.42 -18.51 11.06
N MET A 266 1.54 -19.26 10.97
CA MET A 266 2.05 -20.13 12.03
C MET A 266 1.14 -21.32 12.34
N PRO A 267 1.06 -22.29 11.40
CA PRO A 267 0.19 -23.47 11.56
C PRO A 267 0.49 -24.31 12.82
N GLU A 268 1.73 -24.23 13.35
CA GLU A 268 2.14 -24.92 14.57
C GLU A 268 1.54 -24.31 15.85
N LYS A 269 1.07 -23.07 15.80
CA LYS A 269 0.44 -22.36 16.93
C LYS A 269 -1.08 -22.41 16.93
N LEU A 270 -1.68 -23.19 16.05
CA LEU A 270 -3.13 -23.39 15.93
C LEU A 270 -3.69 -24.30 17.04
N GLN A 271 -3.59 -23.90 18.32
CA GLN A 271 -3.86 -24.76 19.49
C GLN A 271 -5.22 -25.45 19.48
N ASN A 272 -6.29 -24.75 19.03
CA ASN A 272 -7.65 -25.26 19.05
C ASN A 272 -8.26 -25.44 17.65
N MET A 273 -7.47 -25.24 16.59
CA MET A 273 -7.93 -25.26 15.20
C MET A 273 -7.22 -26.31 14.35
N ASN A 274 -6.29 -27.08 14.91
CA ASN A 274 -5.53 -28.09 14.18
C ASN A 274 -6.40 -29.12 13.47
N ASP A 275 -7.52 -29.51 14.12
CA ASP A 275 -8.44 -30.54 13.65
C ASP A 275 -9.67 -29.95 12.94
N LYS A 276 -9.74 -28.62 12.77
CA LYS A 276 -10.86 -27.98 12.09
C LYS A 276 -10.76 -28.14 10.58
N ILE A 277 -11.88 -28.54 10.01
CA ILE A 277 -12.05 -28.70 8.57
C ILE A 277 -13.14 -27.71 8.13
N LEU A 278 -12.81 -26.90 7.13
CA LEU A 278 -13.77 -26.03 6.45
C LEU A 278 -14.44 -26.84 5.35
N ARG A 279 -15.77 -26.98 5.40
CA ARG A 279 -16.53 -27.54 4.30
C ARG A 279 -16.97 -26.41 3.37
N ILE A 280 -16.38 -26.37 2.19
CA ILE A 280 -16.54 -25.30 1.21
C ILE A 280 -17.43 -25.80 0.08
N ASN A 281 -18.45 -25.03 -0.29
CA ASN A 281 -19.26 -25.29 -1.48
C ASN A 281 -18.53 -24.74 -2.72
N ILE A 282 -18.16 -25.62 -3.65
CA ILE A 282 -17.44 -25.25 -4.88
C ILE A 282 -18.38 -25.39 -6.07
N GLY A 283 -19.27 -24.44 -6.27
CA GLY A 283 -20.11 -24.40 -7.47
C GLY A 283 -21.61 -24.42 -7.23
N THR A 284 -22.38 -24.46 -8.31
CA THR A 284 -23.85 -24.40 -8.33
C THR A 284 -24.56 -25.73 -7.99
N THR A 285 -23.84 -26.85 -8.07
CA THR A 285 -24.29 -28.15 -7.62
C THR A 285 -23.61 -28.47 -6.31
N ALA A 286 -24.32 -29.01 -5.32
CA ALA A 286 -23.85 -29.27 -3.96
C ALA A 286 -22.58 -30.16 -3.89
N GLN A 287 -21.50 -29.65 -4.48
CA GLN A 287 -20.16 -30.24 -4.42
C GLN A 287 -19.40 -29.54 -3.29
N TYR A 288 -19.21 -30.28 -2.21
CA TYR A 288 -18.48 -29.81 -1.05
C TYR A 288 -17.02 -30.28 -1.12
N LYS A 289 -16.13 -29.42 -0.69
CA LYS A 289 -14.73 -29.73 -0.49
C LYS A 289 -14.34 -29.49 0.96
N ASP A 290 -13.66 -30.45 1.55
CA ASP A 290 -13.13 -30.36 2.88
C ASP A 290 -11.71 -29.79 2.82
N LEU A 291 -11.49 -28.64 3.50
CA LEU A 291 -10.20 -27.94 3.59
C LEU A 291 -9.75 -27.87 5.04
N PRO A 292 -8.70 -28.61 5.45
CA PRO A 292 -8.12 -28.47 6.79
C PRO A 292 -7.57 -27.05 7.01
N VAL A 293 -7.95 -26.41 8.12
CA VAL A 293 -7.46 -25.05 8.47
C VAL A 293 -5.95 -25.02 8.60
N LYS A 294 -5.36 -26.11 9.09
CA LYS A 294 -3.91 -26.25 9.17
C LYS A 294 -3.23 -26.19 7.81
N TYR A 295 -3.77 -26.90 6.81
CA TYR A 295 -3.23 -26.86 5.45
C TYR A 295 -3.37 -25.46 4.82
N LEU A 296 -4.52 -24.81 5.02
CA LEU A 296 -4.73 -23.43 4.61
C LEU A 296 -3.66 -22.50 5.22
N SER A 297 -3.40 -22.64 6.53
CA SER A 297 -2.37 -21.87 7.23
C SER A 297 -0.96 -22.16 6.71
N GLU A 298 -0.63 -23.40 6.34
CA GLU A 298 0.63 -23.76 5.72
C GLU A 298 0.83 -23.09 4.35
N VAL A 299 -0.21 -23.06 3.51
CA VAL A 299 -0.19 -22.38 2.22
C VAL A 299 0.05 -20.88 2.40
N ILE A 300 -0.74 -20.24 3.29
CA ILE A 300 -0.62 -18.81 3.60
C ILE A 300 0.78 -18.49 4.14
N SER A 301 1.26 -19.23 5.12
CA SER A 301 2.56 -18.99 5.76
C SER A 301 3.71 -19.14 4.78
N SER A 302 3.63 -20.10 3.86
CA SER A 302 4.66 -20.30 2.84
C SER A 302 4.77 -19.09 1.90
N ARG A 303 3.64 -18.50 1.47
CA ARG A 303 3.66 -17.31 0.62
C ARG A 303 4.11 -16.07 1.40
N VAL A 304 3.62 -15.87 2.62
CA VAL A 304 4.08 -14.75 3.47
C VAL A 304 5.59 -14.85 3.72
N GLN A 305 6.11 -16.07 3.92
CA GLN A 305 7.56 -16.28 4.08
C GLN A 305 8.33 -15.84 2.84
N GLU A 306 7.90 -16.22 1.64
CA GLU A 306 8.57 -15.83 0.39
C GLU A 306 8.57 -14.31 0.18
N ILE A 307 7.42 -13.65 0.44
CA ILE A 307 7.30 -12.19 0.36
C ILE A 307 8.25 -11.51 1.36
N MET A 308 8.25 -11.96 2.60
CA MET A 308 9.06 -11.33 3.65
C MET A 308 10.55 -11.64 3.50
N GLU A 309 10.94 -12.83 3.02
CA GLU A 309 12.34 -13.12 2.67
C GLU A 309 12.88 -12.14 1.62
N ALA A 310 12.07 -11.80 0.60
CA ALA A 310 12.45 -10.81 -0.40
C ALA A 310 12.57 -9.39 0.18
N ILE A 311 11.66 -8.99 1.05
CA ILE A 311 11.72 -7.69 1.74
C ILE A 311 12.92 -7.61 2.70
N LEU A 312 13.21 -8.67 3.45
CA LEU A 312 14.37 -8.72 4.33
C LEU A 312 15.69 -8.66 3.54
N TYR A 313 15.72 -9.27 2.36
CA TYR A 313 16.86 -9.13 1.45
C TYR A 313 17.07 -7.66 1.02
N GLU A 314 16.00 -6.93 0.68
CA GLU A 314 16.09 -5.50 0.36
C GLU A 314 16.57 -4.67 1.56
N ILE A 315 16.17 -5.03 2.78
CA ILE A 315 16.68 -4.40 4.02
C ILE A 315 18.19 -4.65 4.17
N GLU A 316 18.67 -5.86 3.94
CA GLU A 316 20.11 -6.17 3.96
C GLU A 316 20.88 -5.40 2.89
N CYS A 317 20.37 -5.37 1.64
CA CYS A 317 20.98 -4.64 0.52
C CYS A 317 21.03 -3.13 0.74
N SER A 318 20.16 -2.57 1.57
CA SER A 318 20.14 -1.15 1.88
C SER A 318 21.37 -0.67 2.65
N GLY A 319 22.08 -1.57 3.35
CA GLY A 319 23.18 -1.25 4.26
C GLY A 319 22.74 -0.67 5.61
N PHE A 320 21.42 -0.62 5.90
CA PHE A 320 20.87 -0.08 7.16
C PHE A 320 20.33 -1.16 8.12
N ALA A 321 20.50 -2.44 7.81
CA ALA A 321 19.98 -3.55 8.61
C ALA A 321 20.37 -3.44 10.09
N ASP A 322 21.65 -3.16 10.38
CA ASP A 322 22.16 -3.01 11.74
C ASP A 322 21.69 -1.73 12.45
N SER A 323 21.12 -0.78 11.68
CA SER A 323 20.66 0.52 12.20
C SER A 323 19.20 0.51 12.60
N LEU A 324 18.46 -0.57 12.38
CA LEU A 324 17.02 -0.67 12.65
C LEU A 324 16.73 -0.91 14.16
N ARG A 325 17.06 0.06 15.00
CA ARG A 325 16.89 -0.07 16.47
C ARG A 325 15.43 -0.15 16.89
N SER A 326 14.52 0.48 16.12
CA SER A 326 13.07 0.37 16.33
C SER A 326 12.43 -0.82 15.61
N GLY A 327 13.24 -1.63 14.91
CA GLY A 327 12.78 -2.84 14.22
C GLY A 327 11.90 -2.54 13.00
N ILE A 328 10.81 -3.30 12.87
CA ILE A 328 9.91 -3.27 11.73
C ILE A 328 8.52 -2.77 12.15
N VAL A 329 7.96 -1.88 11.36
CA VAL A 329 6.55 -1.49 11.44
C VAL A 329 5.83 -2.04 10.22
N LEU A 330 4.77 -2.83 10.43
CA LEU A 330 4.01 -3.48 9.38
C LEU A 330 2.65 -2.79 9.23
N THR A 331 2.34 -2.29 8.04
CA THR A 331 1.07 -1.63 7.70
C THR A 331 0.46 -2.20 6.42
N GLY A 332 -0.69 -1.69 6.00
CA GLY A 332 -1.42 -2.20 4.84
C GLY A 332 -2.31 -3.40 5.15
N GLY A 333 -3.17 -3.79 4.21
CA GLY A 333 -4.18 -4.85 4.43
C GLY A 333 -3.61 -6.23 4.76
N GLY A 334 -2.41 -6.56 4.26
CA GLY A 334 -1.73 -7.81 4.59
C GLY A 334 -1.26 -7.90 6.05
N ALA A 335 -1.11 -6.76 6.73
CA ALA A 335 -0.78 -6.72 8.16
C ALA A 335 -1.89 -7.30 9.06
N ASN A 336 -3.13 -7.34 8.56
CA ASN A 336 -4.30 -7.86 9.28
C ASN A 336 -4.39 -9.40 9.28
N LEU A 337 -3.53 -10.11 8.53
CA LEU A 337 -3.47 -11.56 8.61
C LEU A 337 -3.14 -11.98 10.05
N ALA A 338 -3.97 -12.87 10.61
CA ALA A 338 -3.79 -13.32 11.97
C ALA A 338 -2.39 -13.98 12.17
N ASN A 339 -1.73 -13.66 13.26
CA ASN A 339 -0.34 -14.06 13.58
C ASN A 339 0.76 -13.59 12.62
N CYS A 340 0.45 -12.79 11.59
CA CYS A 340 1.44 -12.30 10.62
C CYS A 340 2.59 -11.55 11.31
N LYS A 341 2.26 -10.64 12.23
CA LYS A 341 3.25 -9.93 13.06
C LYS A 341 4.21 -10.89 13.77
N ASN A 342 3.66 -11.91 14.46
CA ASN A 342 4.48 -12.87 15.24
C ASN A 342 5.34 -13.73 14.30
N PHE A 343 4.79 -14.12 13.14
CA PHE A 343 5.50 -14.88 12.12
C PHE A 343 6.72 -14.10 11.59
N ILE A 344 6.53 -12.82 11.26
CA ILE A 344 7.64 -11.96 10.81
C ILE A 344 8.66 -11.74 11.91
N THR A 345 8.23 -11.57 13.17
CA THR A 345 9.15 -11.43 14.31
C THR A 345 10.05 -12.65 14.46
N GLU A 346 9.48 -13.87 14.41
CA GLU A 346 10.27 -15.12 14.54
C GLU A 346 11.19 -15.35 13.35
N MET A 347 10.76 -14.96 12.15
CA MET A 347 11.52 -15.12 10.93
C MET A 347 12.69 -14.14 10.82
N SER A 348 12.46 -12.88 11.18
CA SER A 348 13.42 -11.79 10.97
C SER A 348 14.34 -11.53 12.16
N GLY A 349 13.90 -11.89 13.38
CA GLY A 349 14.58 -11.53 14.63
C GLY A 349 14.38 -10.07 15.05
N TYR A 350 13.75 -9.23 14.23
CA TYR A 350 13.43 -7.85 14.59
C TYR A 350 12.17 -7.78 15.48
N SER A 351 12.10 -6.74 16.31
CA SER A 351 10.83 -6.37 16.93
C SER A 351 9.87 -5.88 15.86
N VAL A 352 8.65 -6.43 15.82
CA VAL A 352 7.62 -6.05 14.82
C VAL A 352 6.39 -5.50 15.54
N ARG A 353 5.88 -4.34 15.09
CA ARG A 353 4.56 -3.83 15.48
C ARG A 353 3.66 -3.60 14.28
N ILE A 354 2.36 -3.61 14.48
CA ILE A 354 1.40 -3.13 13.47
C ILE A 354 1.39 -1.60 13.50
N GLY A 355 1.41 -1.01 12.32
CA GLY A 355 1.39 0.42 12.10
C GLY A 355 -0.02 0.90 11.75
N TYR A 356 -0.63 1.62 12.67
CA TYR A 356 -1.90 2.32 12.47
C TYR A 356 -1.66 3.81 12.22
N PRO A 357 -2.58 4.51 11.54
CA PRO A 357 -2.51 5.97 11.46
C PRO A 357 -2.44 6.60 12.86
N LYS A 358 -1.54 7.57 13.02
CA LYS A 358 -1.39 8.30 14.30
C LYS A 358 -2.68 9.04 14.65
N PRO A 359 -3.04 9.17 15.95
CA PRO A 359 -4.26 9.82 16.38
C PRO A 359 -4.14 11.37 16.35
N VAL A 360 -3.71 11.89 15.20
CA VAL A 360 -3.59 13.34 14.95
C VAL A 360 -4.83 13.92 14.25
N PHE A 361 -5.85 13.11 14.07
CA PHE A 361 -7.12 13.47 13.46
C PHE A 361 -8.27 12.78 14.18
N SER A 362 -9.49 13.32 14.05
CA SER A 362 -10.72 12.67 14.46
C SER A 362 -11.42 12.04 13.24
N GLY A 363 -12.03 10.87 13.42
CA GLY A 363 -12.72 10.12 12.36
C GLY A 363 -14.07 9.60 12.81
N SER A 364 -14.82 10.40 13.58
CA SER A 364 -16.12 10.01 14.13
C SER A 364 -17.11 9.66 13.01
N GLY A 365 -17.62 8.42 13.03
CA GLY A 365 -18.52 7.91 12.00
C GLY A 365 -17.87 7.28 10.76
N CYS A 366 -16.54 7.39 10.60
CA CYS A 366 -15.79 6.83 9.49
C CYS A 366 -15.19 5.47 9.89
N ILE A 367 -15.91 4.37 9.60
CA ILE A 367 -15.46 3.02 9.93
C ILE A 367 -14.18 2.70 9.12
N GLY A 368 -13.16 2.14 9.78
CA GLY A 368 -11.91 1.68 9.15
C GLY A 368 -10.83 2.76 8.98
N VAL A 369 -11.12 4.05 9.24
CA VAL A 369 -10.15 5.13 9.03
C VAL A 369 -8.93 5.06 9.95
N HIS A 370 -9.04 4.39 11.09
CA HIS A 370 -7.96 4.18 12.05
C HIS A 370 -7.21 2.85 11.85
N GLU A 371 -7.64 2.03 10.88
CA GLU A 371 -7.00 0.74 10.59
C GLU A 371 -5.74 0.90 9.75
N ALA A 372 -4.86 -0.11 9.80
CA ALA A 372 -3.61 -0.12 9.05
C ALA A 372 -3.80 0.07 7.54
N GLU A 373 -4.95 -0.32 7.02
CA GLU A 373 -5.33 -0.19 5.61
C GLU A 373 -5.57 1.26 5.16
N ALA A 374 -5.94 2.16 6.09
CA ALA A 374 -6.17 3.56 5.80
C ALA A 374 -4.88 4.41 5.84
N ALA A 375 -3.74 3.82 6.22
CA ALA A 375 -2.49 4.54 6.44
C ALA A 375 -2.06 5.39 5.25
N THR A 376 -2.20 4.86 4.02
CA THR A 376 -1.83 5.58 2.80
C THR A 376 -2.73 6.80 2.56
N SER A 377 -4.04 6.65 2.65
CA SER A 377 -4.99 7.74 2.39
C SER A 377 -4.90 8.84 3.46
N ILE A 378 -4.74 8.47 4.73
CA ILE A 378 -4.49 9.43 5.81
C ILE A 378 -3.14 10.12 5.62
N GLY A 379 -2.10 9.39 5.21
CA GLY A 379 -0.80 9.96 4.89
C GLY A 379 -0.87 11.04 3.82
N MET A 380 -1.66 10.81 2.76
CA MET A 380 -1.88 11.81 1.72
C MET A 380 -2.63 13.04 2.22
N VAL A 381 -3.64 12.87 3.07
CA VAL A 381 -4.35 13.99 3.71
C VAL A 381 -3.36 14.85 4.52
N LEU A 382 -2.55 14.23 5.37
CA LEU A 382 -1.57 14.94 6.21
C LEU A 382 -0.49 15.65 5.36
N ALA A 383 -0.06 15.03 4.26
CA ALA A 383 0.89 15.65 3.33
C ALA A 383 0.26 16.86 2.62
N ALA A 384 -0.96 16.72 2.12
CA ALA A 384 -1.68 17.81 1.47
C ALA A 384 -1.89 19.03 2.38
N ILE A 385 -2.16 18.79 3.67
CA ILE A 385 -2.26 19.85 4.68
C ILE A 385 -0.91 20.56 4.85
N LYS A 386 0.17 19.78 5.01
CA LYS A 386 1.52 20.31 5.18
C LYS A 386 1.96 21.16 3.98
N ASP A 387 1.65 20.70 2.77
CA ASP A 387 1.99 21.38 1.52
C ASP A 387 1.02 22.54 1.18
N ASN A 388 0.11 22.86 2.10
CA ASN A 388 -0.92 23.87 1.92
C ASN A 388 -1.70 23.73 0.59
N CYS A 389 -2.06 22.48 0.23
CA CYS A 389 -2.83 22.18 -0.96
C CYS A 389 -4.10 23.02 -1.04
N ALA A 390 -4.54 23.35 -2.25
CA ALA A 390 -5.77 24.13 -2.45
C ALA A 390 -7.04 23.40 -1.97
N GLU A 391 -8.12 24.15 -1.74
CA GLU A 391 -9.46 23.63 -1.39
C GLU A 391 -9.89 22.57 -2.42
N CYS A 392 -10.19 21.34 -1.96
CA CYS A 392 -10.56 20.24 -2.85
C CYS A 392 -12.07 20.11 -3.07
N ALA A 393 -12.88 20.61 -2.15
CA ALA A 393 -14.34 20.52 -2.26
C ALA A 393 -15.01 21.82 -1.78
N VAL A 394 -16.07 22.23 -2.47
CA VAL A 394 -16.82 23.45 -2.17
C VAL A 394 -18.22 23.06 -1.72
N ILE A 395 -18.67 23.64 -0.60
CA ILE A 395 -20.04 23.46 -0.11
C ILE A 395 -21.01 24.05 -1.12
N GLU A 396 -22.03 23.29 -1.53
CA GLU A 396 -23.10 23.78 -2.38
C GLU A 396 -24.06 24.62 -1.53
N ASP A 397 -23.97 25.96 -1.66
CA ASP A 397 -24.98 26.85 -1.11
C ASP A 397 -26.33 26.53 -1.76
N GLY A 398 -27.33 26.18 -0.96
CA GLY A 398 -28.66 25.68 -1.36
C GLY A 398 -29.50 26.59 -2.23
N ASN A 399 -28.91 27.55 -2.94
CA ASN A 399 -29.60 28.57 -3.73
C ASN A 399 -29.35 28.45 -5.27
N ARG A 400 -28.74 27.37 -5.75
CA ARG A 400 -28.69 27.11 -7.20
C ARG A 400 -29.76 26.09 -7.57
N PRO A 401 -30.64 26.39 -8.57
CA PRO A 401 -31.63 25.43 -9.04
C PRO A 401 -30.90 24.22 -9.62
N ARG A 402 -31.15 23.06 -9.04
CA ARG A 402 -30.72 21.76 -9.58
C ARG A 402 -31.33 21.62 -10.96
N THR A 403 -30.54 21.69 -12.01
CA THR A 403 -30.92 21.18 -13.32
C THR A 403 -30.88 19.66 -13.23
N SER A 404 -31.96 19.08 -12.75
CA SER A 404 -32.19 17.65 -12.80
C SER A 404 -32.44 17.27 -14.26
N VAL A 405 -31.47 16.72 -14.93
CA VAL A 405 -31.72 15.87 -16.08
C VAL A 405 -32.29 14.57 -15.50
N VAL A 406 -33.60 14.49 -15.45
CA VAL A 406 -34.33 13.27 -15.14
C VAL A 406 -34.13 12.33 -16.33
N ILE A 407 -33.22 11.37 -16.20
CA ILE A 407 -33.23 10.17 -17.00
C ILE A 407 -34.15 9.21 -16.25
N GLU A 408 -35.39 9.16 -16.70
CA GLU A 408 -36.32 8.10 -16.26
C GLU A 408 -35.79 6.74 -16.79
N THR A 409 -35.20 5.96 -15.90
CA THR A 409 -35.04 4.53 -16.07
C THR A 409 -36.03 3.83 -15.11
N PRO A 410 -36.79 2.80 -15.58
CA PRO A 410 -37.80 2.17 -14.76
C PRO A 410 -37.15 1.48 -13.54
N ALA A 411 -37.56 1.90 -12.35
CA ALA A 411 -37.01 1.42 -11.07
C ALA A 411 -37.46 0.01 -10.66
N GLU A 412 -38.26 -0.67 -11.46
CA GLU A 412 -38.85 -1.96 -11.07
C GLU A 412 -38.01 -3.19 -11.46
N GLU A 413 -37.21 -3.16 -12.51
CA GLU A 413 -36.36 -4.30 -12.88
C GLU A 413 -35.08 -4.45 -12.05
N ILE A 414 -34.56 -3.34 -11.48
CA ILE A 414 -33.32 -3.37 -10.67
C ILE A 414 -33.57 -3.90 -9.25
N ALA A 415 -34.80 -3.78 -8.75
CA ALA A 415 -35.17 -4.26 -7.41
C ALA A 415 -35.28 -5.79 -7.33
N GLU A 416 -35.65 -6.48 -8.42
CA GLU A 416 -35.74 -7.94 -8.43
C GLU A 416 -34.39 -8.63 -8.60
N GLU A 417 -33.45 -8.07 -9.38
CA GLU A 417 -32.09 -8.62 -9.50
C GLU A 417 -31.27 -8.45 -8.22
N ASN A 418 -31.37 -7.30 -7.54
CA ASN A 418 -30.69 -7.09 -6.27
C ASN A 418 -31.24 -7.96 -5.12
N ASN A 419 -32.54 -8.34 -5.19
CA ASN A 419 -33.14 -9.23 -4.19
C ASN A 419 -32.78 -10.71 -4.45
N ALA A 420 -32.49 -11.08 -5.68
CA ALA A 420 -32.01 -12.42 -6.01
C ALA A 420 -30.55 -12.62 -5.57
N GLN A 421 -29.69 -11.61 -5.78
CA GLN A 421 -28.30 -11.65 -5.34
C GLN A 421 -28.14 -11.58 -3.81
N ALA A 422 -29.00 -10.80 -3.12
CA ALA A 422 -29.01 -10.76 -1.65
C ALA A 422 -29.47 -12.07 -1.00
N LYS A 423 -30.32 -12.84 -1.68
CA LYS A 423 -30.75 -14.16 -1.17
C LYS A 423 -29.73 -15.27 -1.44
N GLU A 424 -28.92 -15.17 -2.46
CA GLU A 424 -27.81 -16.12 -2.68
C GLU A 424 -26.65 -15.94 -1.70
N HIS A 425 -26.45 -14.73 -1.14
CA HIS A 425 -25.40 -14.49 -0.15
C HIS A 425 -25.71 -14.97 1.27
N GLU A 426 -26.98 -15.26 1.60
CA GLU A 426 -27.36 -15.76 2.94
C GLU A 426 -27.23 -17.29 3.11
N GLN A 427 -26.86 -18.06 2.07
CA GLN A 427 -26.79 -19.51 2.14
C GLN A 427 -25.40 -20.13 2.15
N THR A 428 -24.31 -19.35 2.34
CA THR A 428 -23.00 -19.94 2.63
C THR A 428 -22.87 -20.26 4.12
N ASN A 429 -23.66 -21.21 4.59
CA ASN A 429 -23.46 -21.84 5.89
C ASN A 429 -22.20 -22.71 5.83
N THR A 430 -21.10 -22.21 6.40
CA THR A 430 -19.93 -23.02 6.73
C THR A 430 -20.26 -23.86 7.97
N GLU A 431 -20.75 -25.05 7.78
CA GLU A 431 -20.92 -26.00 8.89
C GLU A 431 -19.59 -26.69 9.21
N LEU A 432 -19.17 -26.62 10.46
CA LEU A 432 -17.99 -27.29 11.01
C LEU A 432 -18.43 -28.65 11.58
N PHE A 433 -18.04 -29.76 10.93
CA PHE A 433 -18.32 -31.12 11.42
C PHE A 433 -17.02 -31.80 11.91
N PRO A 434 -17.03 -32.61 12.97
CA PRO A 434 -15.89 -33.41 13.40
C PRO A 434 -15.73 -34.68 12.52
N GLU A 435 -14.49 -34.97 12.11
CA GLU A 435 -14.10 -36.20 11.40
C GLU A 435 -14.09 -37.44 12.30
N SER A 436 -14.21 -38.64 11.69
CA SER A 436 -14.00 -39.91 12.39
C SER A 436 -12.51 -40.15 12.72
N GLU A 437 -12.22 -40.92 13.77
CA GLU A 437 -10.82 -41.13 14.25
C GLU A 437 -9.93 -41.85 13.23
N GLU A 438 -10.49 -42.78 12.43
CA GLU A 438 -9.73 -43.53 11.41
C GLU A 438 -9.36 -42.68 10.20
N GLU A 439 -10.15 -41.67 9.83
CA GLU A 439 -9.79 -40.69 8.77
C GLU A 439 -8.72 -39.72 9.22
N LYS A 440 -8.70 -39.38 10.52
CA LYS A 440 -7.67 -38.55 11.14
C LYS A 440 -6.29 -39.21 11.11
N GLU A 441 -6.21 -40.48 11.47
CA GLU A 441 -4.93 -41.21 11.51
C GLU A 441 -4.28 -41.33 10.12
N ARG A 442 -5.08 -41.63 9.11
CA ARG A 442 -4.59 -41.77 7.71
C ARG A 442 -4.07 -40.46 7.14
N ARG A 443 -4.71 -39.34 7.46
CA ARG A 443 -4.28 -37.99 7.01
C ARG A 443 -3.04 -37.50 7.77
N ILE A 444 -2.92 -37.82 9.05
CA ILE A 444 -1.74 -37.52 9.86
C ILE A 444 -0.52 -38.23 9.30
N GLU A 445 -0.67 -39.48 8.85
CA GLU A 445 0.42 -40.27 8.29
C GLU A 445 0.86 -39.77 6.90
N GLU A 446 -0.08 -39.34 6.03
CA GLU A 446 0.23 -38.71 4.74
C GLU A 446 0.88 -37.33 4.90
N ALA A 447 0.43 -36.52 5.88
CA ALA A 447 0.99 -35.21 6.17
C ALA A 447 2.41 -35.32 6.76
N LYS A 448 2.67 -36.34 7.62
CA LYS A 448 4.01 -36.63 8.15
C LYS A 448 4.99 -37.01 7.05
N LYS A 449 4.62 -37.89 6.11
CA LYS A 449 5.45 -38.26 4.95
C LYS A 449 5.82 -37.06 4.07
N LYS A 450 4.84 -36.16 3.78
CA LYS A 450 5.10 -34.93 3.02
C LYS A 450 5.95 -33.91 3.79
N ALA A 451 5.86 -33.88 5.11
CA ALA A 451 6.66 -32.99 5.96
C ALA A 451 8.12 -33.49 6.11
N GLU A 452 8.35 -34.81 6.11
CA GLU A 452 9.68 -35.42 6.12
C GLU A 452 10.40 -35.21 4.79
N GLU A 453 9.73 -35.38 3.66
CA GLU A 453 10.28 -35.05 2.33
C GLU A 453 10.68 -33.57 2.17
N LYS A 454 9.97 -32.64 2.85
CA LYS A 454 10.34 -31.22 2.88
C LYS A 454 11.48 -30.90 3.85
N LYS A 455 11.68 -31.67 4.94
CA LYS A 455 12.78 -31.47 5.90
C LYS A 455 14.15 -31.86 5.35
N GLU A 456 14.23 -32.85 4.50
CA GLU A 456 15.50 -33.25 3.83
C GLU A 456 16.05 -32.20 2.85
N LYS A 457 15.23 -31.21 2.43
CA LYS A 457 15.63 -30.12 1.53
C LYS A 457 16.06 -28.83 2.22
N LYS A 458 16.06 -28.78 3.55
CA LYS A 458 16.47 -27.59 4.34
C LYS A 458 17.88 -27.76 4.91
N GLY A 459 18.90 -27.43 4.12
CA GLY A 459 20.26 -27.16 4.60
C GLY A 459 20.41 -25.72 5.12
N PRO A 460 21.47 -25.41 5.90
CA PRO A 460 21.64 -24.10 6.52
C PRO A 460 21.85 -22.98 5.50
N TRP A 461 21.39 -21.81 5.84
CA TRP A 461 21.42 -20.58 5.07
C TRP A 461 22.78 -20.28 4.47
N GLY A 462 22.91 -20.41 3.15
CA GLY A 462 24.12 -20.09 2.39
C GLY A 462 23.75 -19.42 1.07
N GLY A 463 24.56 -18.47 0.64
CA GLY A 463 24.41 -17.52 -0.48
C GLY A 463 23.80 -18.00 -1.81
N LYS A 464 23.62 -19.31 -2.02
CA LYS A 464 22.98 -19.87 -3.22
C LYS A 464 21.47 -19.64 -3.29
N LYS A 465 20.78 -19.51 -2.13
CA LYS A 465 19.33 -19.28 -2.06
C LYS A 465 18.97 -17.85 -2.40
N ILE A 466 19.81 -16.92 -1.96
CA ILE A 466 19.71 -15.48 -2.23
C ILE A 466 19.84 -15.21 -3.73
N THR A 467 20.81 -15.86 -4.39
CA THR A 467 21.02 -15.74 -5.86
C THR A 467 19.86 -16.31 -6.66
N TRP A 468 19.19 -17.35 -6.16
CA TRP A 468 18.01 -17.94 -6.80
C TRP A 468 16.79 -17.03 -6.69
N LEU A 469 16.54 -16.43 -5.51
CA LEU A 469 15.46 -15.46 -5.28
C LEU A 469 15.64 -14.22 -6.17
N LYS A 470 16.86 -13.66 -6.23
CA LYS A 470 17.18 -12.54 -7.11
C LYS A 470 16.92 -12.91 -8.58
N LYS A 471 17.39 -14.06 -9.04
CA LYS A 471 17.17 -14.53 -10.40
C LYS A 471 15.69 -14.76 -10.73
N LYS A 472 14.88 -15.21 -9.75
CA LYS A 472 13.44 -15.40 -9.91
C LYS A 472 12.68 -14.07 -9.90
N LEU A 473 13.12 -13.09 -9.11
CA LEU A 473 12.58 -11.71 -9.12
C LEU A 473 12.92 -11.01 -10.45
N ASP A 474 14.17 -11.10 -10.90
CA ASP A 474 14.62 -10.54 -12.19
C ASP A 474 13.86 -11.17 -13.36
N GLN A 475 13.71 -12.50 -13.39
CA GLN A 475 12.92 -13.20 -14.41
C GLN A 475 11.44 -12.82 -14.40
N PHE A 476 10.87 -12.56 -13.22
CA PHE A 476 9.47 -12.15 -13.09
C PHE A 476 9.28 -10.69 -13.52
N THR A 477 10.22 -9.80 -13.19
CA THR A 477 10.23 -8.41 -13.67
C THR A 477 10.38 -8.35 -15.19
N ASP A 478 11.28 -9.14 -15.77
CA ASP A 478 11.47 -9.24 -17.21
C ASP A 478 10.21 -9.80 -17.91
N SER A 479 9.59 -10.85 -17.36
CA SER A 479 8.34 -11.42 -17.87
C SER A 479 7.15 -10.45 -17.77
N LEU A 480 7.07 -9.63 -16.73
CA LEU A 480 6.08 -8.55 -16.62
C LEU A 480 6.32 -7.44 -17.65
N TYR A 481 7.58 -7.08 -17.88
CA TYR A 481 7.96 -6.08 -18.89
C TYR A 481 7.64 -6.57 -20.31
N ASP A 482 7.90 -7.85 -20.60
CA ASP A 482 7.59 -8.47 -21.90
C ASP A 482 6.09 -8.72 -22.07
N GLY A 483 5.35 -9.07 -21.02
CA GLY A 483 3.90 -9.19 -21.04
C GLY A 483 3.21 -7.85 -21.29
N MET A 484 3.70 -6.77 -20.69
CA MET A 484 3.21 -5.41 -20.95
C MET A 484 3.53 -4.88 -22.35
N LYS A 485 4.63 -5.35 -22.99
CA LYS A 485 4.95 -5.02 -24.39
C LYS A 485 4.08 -5.75 -25.38
N ASN A 486 3.63 -6.96 -25.08
CA ASN A 486 2.82 -7.78 -25.97
C ASN A 486 1.32 -7.43 -25.94
N GLU A 487 0.86 -6.63 -24.97
CA GLU A 487 -0.48 -6.05 -24.93
C GLU A 487 -0.56 -4.73 -25.72
N GLU A 488 0.51 -4.30 -26.39
CA GLU A 488 0.60 -3.09 -27.24
C GLU A 488 0.38 -3.39 -28.75
N VAL A 489 -0.13 -4.58 -29.15
CA VAL A 489 -0.46 -4.91 -30.54
C VAL A 489 -1.97 -4.96 -30.75
#